data_994cb62c845dcbcec988ebda617b4dff
#
_entry.id   994cb62c845dcbcec988ebda617b4dff
#
_cell.length_a   1.000
_cell.length_b   1.000
_cell.length_c   1.000
_cell.angle_alpha   90.00
_cell.angle_beta   90.00
_cell.angle_gamma   90.00
#
_symmetry.space_group_name_H-M   'P 1'
#
loop_
_entity.id
_entity.type
_entity.pdbx_description
1 polymer ?
#
loop_
_entity_poly.entity_id
_entity_poly.type
_entity_poly.pdbx_seq_one_letter_code
_entity_poly.pdbx_strand_id
1 'polypeptide(L)'
;GCVRWAVRVAVRVPRVPCRLISLPVSGGFPGVAGLLRAVPEAVRGCGSLHKYSCIMDTELRELLERLHDKYNRPEFIECDPISVPHRYAGRTDREIAGFFAATIAWGNRKAIVANGHRMMRCMDDAPADFVRNASEKELASLSSYAHRTFNGGDLRDFVLALRRMEELHGGIGSFFETRYEATRSIPAVFAEFRREFF
;
A
#
# COMPACT_ATOMS: atom_id res chain seq x y z
N GLY A 1 4.09 -19.96 14.20
CA GLY A 1 2.68 -19.99 14.59
C GLY A 1 1.97 -18.64 14.50
N CYS A 2 2.68 -17.49 14.56
CA CYS A 2 2.08 -16.15 14.57
C CYS A 2 1.78 -15.57 13.18
N VAL A 3 2.52 -15.95 12.15
CA VAL A 3 2.33 -15.43 10.77
C VAL A 3 0.94 -15.75 10.20
N ARG A 4 0.32 -16.83 10.67
CA ARG A 4 -1.04 -17.21 10.25
C ARG A 4 -2.16 -16.28 10.74
N TRP A 5 -1.91 -15.41 11.70
CA TRP A 5 -2.93 -14.55 12.31
C TRP A 5 -3.11 -13.20 11.62
N ALA A 6 -2.04 -12.57 11.18
CA ALA A 6 -2.09 -11.27 10.49
C ALA A 6 -2.87 -11.33 9.17
N VAL A 7 -2.89 -12.47 8.49
CA VAL A 7 -3.61 -12.68 7.23
C VAL A 7 -5.13 -12.90 7.41
N ARG A 8 -5.58 -13.28 8.61
CA ARG A 8 -7.02 -13.55 8.85
C ARG A 8 -7.89 -12.33 9.14
N VAL A 9 -7.30 -11.20 9.51
CA VAL A 9 -8.07 -9.99 9.88
C VAL A 9 -8.41 -9.12 8.66
N ALA A 10 -7.68 -9.26 7.54
CA ALA A 10 -7.84 -8.39 6.38
C ALA A 10 -8.89 -8.83 5.34
N VAL A 11 -9.57 -9.99 5.52
CA VAL A 11 -10.51 -10.48 4.50
C VAL A 11 -11.84 -10.91 5.13
N ARG A 12 -12.63 -9.92 5.52
CA ARG A 12 -14.09 -10.07 5.63
C ARG A 12 -14.75 -8.91 4.90
N VAL A 13 -14.66 -8.94 3.57
CA VAL A 13 -15.51 -8.12 2.70
C VAL A 13 -16.71 -8.99 2.31
N PRO A 14 -17.96 -8.51 2.48
CA PRO A 14 -19.13 -9.25 2.04
C PRO A 14 -19.08 -9.42 0.51
N ARG A 15 -19.39 -10.63 0.04
CA ARG A 15 -19.48 -10.94 -1.38
C ARG A 15 -20.68 -10.21 -1.98
N VAL A 16 -20.41 -9.18 -2.76
CA VAL A 16 -21.36 -8.61 -3.71
C VAL A 16 -21.10 -9.26 -5.07
N PRO A 17 -22.08 -9.88 -5.72
CA PRO A 17 -21.87 -10.49 -7.04
C PRO A 17 -21.73 -9.41 -8.11
N CYS A 18 -20.50 -9.11 -8.54
CA CYS A 18 -20.25 -8.32 -9.73
C CYS A 18 -20.37 -9.19 -10.98
N ARG A 19 -21.44 -9.01 -11.76
CA ARG A 19 -21.49 -9.50 -13.15
C ARG A 19 -20.54 -8.65 -14.00
N LEU A 20 -19.54 -9.31 -14.58
CA LEU A 20 -18.61 -8.77 -15.55
C LEU A 20 -19.34 -8.30 -16.81
N ILE A 21 -19.19 -7.04 -17.16
CA ILE A 21 -19.45 -6.54 -18.53
C ILE A 21 -18.07 -6.17 -19.10
N SER A 22 -17.65 -6.94 -20.10
CA SER A 22 -16.42 -6.69 -20.88
C SER A 22 -16.65 -5.50 -21.81
N LEU A 23 -15.79 -4.49 -21.74
CA LEU A 23 -15.68 -3.45 -22.75
C LEU A 23 -14.22 -3.32 -23.20
N PRO A 24 -13.96 -3.18 -24.51
CA PRO A 24 -12.62 -3.02 -25.04
C PRO A 24 -12.08 -1.61 -24.76
N VAL A 25 -10.87 -1.53 -24.22
CA VAL A 25 -10.17 -0.26 -23.99
C VAL A 25 -9.04 -0.13 -25.00
N SER A 26 -9.23 0.75 -25.95
CA SER A 26 -8.16 1.28 -26.79
C SER A 26 -7.80 2.69 -26.28
N GLY A 27 -6.55 2.87 -25.87
CA GLY A 27 -5.83 4.14 -25.89
C GLY A 27 -6.09 5.17 -24.79
N GLY A 28 -5.02 5.51 -24.04
CA GLY A 28 -4.83 6.78 -23.34
C GLY A 28 -5.41 6.85 -21.92
N PHE A 29 -4.55 7.19 -20.95
CA PHE A 29 -4.98 7.52 -19.59
C PHE A 29 -5.82 8.82 -19.59
N PRO A 30 -7.12 8.79 -19.28
CA PRO A 30 -7.85 9.99 -18.91
C PRO A 30 -7.68 10.20 -17.41
N GLY A 31 -7.38 11.44 -17.03
CA GLY A 31 -7.39 11.87 -15.63
C GLY A 31 -8.71 11.52 -14.93
N VAL A 32 -8.75 11.67 -13.62
CA VAL A 32 -9.84 11.29 -12.69
C VAL A 32 -11.27 11.69 -13.15
N ALA A 33 -11.40 12.63 -14.08
CA ALA A 33 -12.65 13.02 -14.73
C ALA A 33 -13.32 11.92 -15.58
N GLY A 34 -12.60 10.86 -15.97
CA GLY A 34 -13.12 9.75 -16.79
C GLY A 34 -13.87 8.68 -16.03
N LEU A 35 -13.67 8.55 -14.71
CA LEU A 35 -14.27 7.48 -13.90
C LEU A 35 -15.75 7.69 -13.57
N LEU A 36 -16.28 8.90 -13.75
CA LEU A 36 -17.66 9.26 -13.39
C LEU A 36 -18.69 9.09 -14.54
N ARG A 37 -18.30 8.57 -15.72
CA ARG A 37 -19.21 8.45 -16.86
C ARG A 37 -19.86 7.08 -17.09
N ALA A 38 -19.62 6.09 -16.24
CA ALA A 38 -20.22 4.75 -16.41
C ALA A 38 -21.36 4.49 -15.40
N VAL A 39 -22.40 5.34 -15.42
CA VAL A 39 -23.69 4.99 -14.79
C VAL A 39 -24.60 4.43 -15.88
N PRO A 40 -25.13 3.20 -15.73
CA PRO A 40 -26.00 2.60 -16.76
C PRO A 40 -27.27 3.41 -16.97
N GLU A 41 -27.70 3.54 -18.22
CA GLU A 41 -28.91 4.28 -18.65
C GLU A 41 -30.26 3.76 -18.08
N ALA A 42 -30.22 2.66 -17.35
CA ALA A 42 -31.42 2.01 -16.78
C ALA A 42 -32.10 2.75 -15.61
N VAL A 43 -31.53 3.87 -15.14
CA VAL A 43 -32.09 4.65 -13.99
C VAL A 43 -32.81 5.93 -14.43
N ARG A 44 -33.04 6.14 -15.72
CA ARG A 44 -33.65 7.39 -16.23
C ARG A 44 -35.16 7.54 -15.98
N GLY A 45 -35.78 6.69 -15.17
CA GLY A 45 -37.23 6.67 -14.96
C GLY A 45 -37.78 7.35 -13.70
N CYS A 46 -36.94 7.92 -12.81
CA CYS A 46 -37.45 8.53 -11.58
C CYS A 46 -36.87 9.94 -11.38
N GLY A 47 -37.60 10.95 -11.79
CA GLY A 47 -37.18 12.37 -11.81
C GLY A 47 -36.81 12.96 -10.43
N SER A 48 -37.08 12.29 -9.30
CA SER A 48 -36.68 12.74 -7.98
C SER A 48 -35.31 12.18 -7.54
N LEU A 49 -34.98 10.94 -7.90
CA LEU A 49 -33.71 10.31 -7.55
C LEU A 49 -32.50 10.93 -8.27
N HIS A 50 -32.71 11.43 -9.49
CA HIS A 50 -31.65 12.08 -10.28
C HIS A 50 -31.19 13.41 -9.64
N LYS A 51 -32.09 14.13 -9.02
CA LYS A 51 -31.80 15.42 -8.34
C LYS A 51 -30.98 15.17 -7.05
N TYR A 52 -31.29 14.15 -6.30
CA TYR A 52 -30.52 13.76 -5.09
C TYR A 52 -29.14 13.21 -5.45
N SER A 53 -29.01 12.43 -6.50
CA SER A 53 -27.70 11.93 -6.96
C SER A 53 -26.76 13.07 -7.38
N CYS A 54 -27.28 14.09 -8.05
CA CYS A 54 -26.47 15.22 -8.50
C CYS A 54 -26.03 16.14 -7.33
N ILE A 55 -26.89 16.32 -6.32
CA ILE A 55 -26.57 17.12 -5.12
C ILE A 55 -25.57 16.39 -4.24
N MET A 56 -25.77 15.09 -4.01
CA MET A 56 -24.85 14.24 -3.25
C MET A 56 -23.46 14.20 -3.92
N ASP A 57 -23.38 14.19 -5.25
CA ASP A 57 -22.11 14.22 -5.99
C ASP A 57 -21.38 15.56 -5.80
N THR A 58 -22.11 16.68 -5.77
CA THR A 58 -21.54 18.01 -5.55
C THR A 58 -21.02 18.16 -4.13
N GLU A 59 -21.81 17.80 -3.12
CA GLU A 59 -21.43 17.88 -1.71
C GLU A 59 -20.25 16.97 -1.38
N LEU A 60 -20.25 15.75 -1.93
CA LEU A 60 -19.14 14.81 -1.79
C LEU A 60 -17.87 15.35 -2.44
N ARG A 61 -17.96 15.93 -3.62
CA ARG A 61 -16.85 16.56 -4.30
C ARG A 61 -16.26 17.70 -3.49
N GLU A 62 -17.09 18.62 -3.03
CA GLU A 62 -16.66 19.74 -2.19
C GLU A 62 -16.01 19.27 -0.89
N LEU A 63 -16.55 18.21 -0.27
CA LEU A 63 -15.94 17.59 0.90
C LEU A 63 -14.56 17.04 0.59
N LEU A 64 -14.42 16.29 -0.52
CA LEU A 64 -13.15 15.70 -0.93
C LEU A 64 -12.11 16.77 -1.29
N GLU A 65 -12.50 17.83 -1.97
CA GLU A 65 -11.62 18.98 -2.26
C GLU A 65 -11.14 19.66 -0.98
N ARG A 66 -12.04 19.94 -0.04
CA ARG A 66 -11.64 20.50 1.27
C ARG A 66 -10.70 19.59 2.04
N LEU A 67 -10.94 18.26 2.01
CA LEU A 67 -10.06 17.30 2.67
C LEU A 67 -8.70 17.19 1.94
N HIS A 68 -8.71 17.22 0.61
CA HIS A 68 -7.48 17.28 -0.17
C HIS A 68 -6.65 18.51 0.21
N ASP A 69 -7.23 19.72 0.18
CA ASP A 69 -6.54 20.95 0.52
C ASP A 69 -6.03 20.98 1.97
N LYS A 70 -6.77 20.32 2.87
CA LYS A 70 -6.40 20.21 4.28
C LYS A 70 -5.21 19.27 4.49
N TYR A 71 -5.15 18.15 3.78
CA TYR A 71 -4.19 17.06 4.06
C TYR A 71 -3.06 16.96 3.02
N ASN A 72 -3.26 17.44 1.80
CA ASN A 72 -2.23 17.43 0.77
C ASN A 72 -1.26 18.61 0.92
N ARG A 73 -0.57 18.66 2.06
CA ARG A 73 0.38 19.70 2.44
C ARG A 73 1.65 19.08 2.98
N PRO A 74 2.82 19.69 2.75
CA PRO A 74 4.10 19.20 3.28
C PRO A 74 4.12 19.00 4.80
N GLU A 75 3.44 19.86 5.56
CA GLU A 75 3.37 19.80 7.02
C GLU A 75 2.66 18.53 7.52
N PHE A 76 1.80 17.92 6.69
CA PHE A 76 1.14 16.68 7.03
C PHE A 76 2.12 15.50 7.06
N ILE A 77 3.18 15.54 6.24
CA ILE A 77 4.17 14.46 6.11
C ILE A 77 4.84 14.17 7.45
N GLU A 78 5.23 15.19 8.21
CA GLU A 78 6.01 15.03 9.45
C GLU A 78 5.31 14.18 10.51
N CYS A 79 4.00 14.28 10.60
CA CYS A 79 3.20 13.55 11.61
C CYS A 79 2.54 12.27 11.08
N ASP A 80 2.81 11.90 9.84
CA ASP A 80 2.23 10.73 9.19
C ASP A 80 3.29 9.62 8.95
N PRO A 81 2.93 8.33 8.97
CA PRO A 81 3.84 7.24 8.62
C PRO A 81 4.54 7.39 7.27
N ILE A 82 3.98 8.17 6.32
CA ILE A 82 4.62 8.49 5.04
C ILE A 82 5.94 9.25 5.23
N SER A 83 6.17 9.88 6.40
CA SER A 83 7.44 10.51 6.74
C SER A 83 8.62 9.53 6.69
N VAL A 84 8.38 8.25 6.93
CA VAL A 84 9.43 7.22 6.91
C VAL A 84 10.02 7.06 5.52
N PRO A 85 9.25 6.73 4.46
CA PRO A 85 9.79 6.65 3.10
C PRO A 85 10.21 7.99 2.51
N HIS A 86 9.62 9.11 2.93
CA HIS A 86 9.99 10.44 2.43
C HIS A 86 11.43 10.87 2.77
N ARG A 87 12.09 10.22 3.72
CA ARG A 87 13.50 10.48 4.04
C ARG A 87 14.47 10.05 2.94
N TYR A 88 14.06 9.18 2.04
CA TYR A 88 14.94 8.53 1.08
C TYR A 88 14.78 9.13 -0.33
N ALA A 89 15.90 9.44 -0.97
CA ALA A 89 15.93 9.87 -2.36
C ALA A 89 15.90 8.66 -3.32
N GLY A 90 16.54 7.55 -2.92
CA GLY A 90 16.59 6.31 -3.71
C GLY A 90 15.23 5.64 -3.84
N ARG A 91 14.91 5.14 -5.04
CA ARG A 91 13.64 4.46 -5.30
C ARG A 91 13.49 3.20 -4.42
N THR A 92 14.50 2.33 -4.43
CA THR A 92 14.47 1.07 -3.69
C THR A 92 14.36 1.28 -2.18
N ASP A 93 15.12 2.23 -1.62
CA ASP A 93 15.02 2.58 -0.20
C ASP A 93 13.62 3.06 0.14
N ARG A 94 13.02 3.90 -0.71
CA ARG A 94 11.68 4.44 -0.53
C ARG A 94 10.62 3.35 -0.58
N GLU A 95 10.75 2.40 -1.52
CA GLU A 95 9.84 1.26 -1.65
C GLU A 95 9.89 0.35 -0.41
N ILE A 96 11.09 0.00 0.05
CA ILE A 96 11.28 -0.84 1.25
C ILE A 96 10.79 -0.11 2.50
N ALA A 97 11.16 1.15 2.69
CA ALA A 97 10.72 1.95 3.83
C ALA A 97 9.20 2.14 3.85
N GLY A 98 8.59 2.37 2.69
CA GLY A 98 7.14 2.45 2.52
C GLY A 98 6.43 1.14 2.84
N PHE A 99 6.97 0.02 2.37
CA PHE A 99 6.46 -1.31 2.66
C PHE A 99 6.46 -1.61 4.17
N PHE A 100 7.56 -1.33 4.86
CA PHE A 100 7.63 -1.52 6.30
C PHE A 100 6.73 -0.54 7.07
N ALA A 101 6.68 0.74 6.66
CA ALA A 101 5.79 1.72 7.28
C ALA A 101 4.32 1.28 7.16
N ALA A 102 3.91 0.76 6.01
CA ALA A 102 2.56 0.21 5.80
C ALA A 102 2.31 -1.06 6.63
N THR A 103 3.31 -1.95 6.73
CA THR A 103 3.21 -3.19 7.50
C THR A 103 2.92 -2.94 8.99
N ILE A 104 3.50 -1.90 9.58
CA ILE A 104 3.29 -1.56 11.00
C ILE A 104 2.23 -0.46 11.22
N ALA A 105 1.53 -0.02 10.16
CA ALA A 105 0.59 1.11 10.20
C ALA A 105 -0.73 0.79 10.92
N TRP A 106 -0.68 0.27 12.14
CA TRP A 106 -1.85 -0.05 12.97
C TRP A 106 -1.65 0.34 14.44
N GLY A 107 -2.61 1.09 14.97
CA GLY A 107 -2.60 1.60 16.32
C GLY A 107 -2.37 3.12 16.41
N ASN A 108 -1.63 3.58 17.40
CA ASN A 108 -1.39 5.01 17.62
C ASN A 108 -0.41 5.58 16.60
N ARG A 109 -0.80 6.63 15.87
CA ARG A 109 0.00 7.26 14.80
C ARG A 109 1.40 7.66 15.26
N LYS A 110 1.52 8.32 16.43
CA LYS A 110 2.82 8.75 16.96
C LYS A 110 3.76 7.56 17.21
N ALA A 111 3.21 6.46 17.75
CA ALA A 111 3.98 5.24 17.98
C ALA A 111 4.38 4.57 16.65
N ILE A 112 3.52 4.59 15.63
CA ILE A 112 3.82 4.05 14.29
C ILE A 112 4.98 4.82 13.67
N VAL A 113 4.92 6.16 13.64
CA VAL A 113 6.00 7.01 13.09
C VAL A 113 7.31 6.77 13.83
N ALA A 114 7.29 6.81 15.18
CA ALA A 114 8.49 6.57 15.99
C ALA A 114 9.10 5.18 15.75
N ASN A 115 8.28 4.14 15.69
CA ASN A 115 8.75 2.77 15.46
C ASN A 115 9.17 2.54 14.01
N GLY A 116 8.53 3.19 13.03
CA GLY A 116 8.98 3.17 11.64
C GLY A 116 10.40 3.74 11.50
N HIS A 117 10.66 4.91 12.06
CA HIS A 117 12.00 5.48 12.09
C HIS A 117 13.00 4.62 12.88
N ARG A 118 12.58 4.00 13.99
CA ARG A 118 13.44 3.07 14.74
C ARG A 118 13.79 1.84 13.89
N MET A 119 12.84 1.30 13.15
CA MET A 119 13.07 0.18 12.23
C MET A 119 14.11 0.53 11.17
N MET A 120 14.01 1.72 10.56
CA MET A 120 15.02 2.16 9.58
C MET A 120 16.42 2.28 10.21
N ARG A 121 16.52 2.80 11.44
CA ARG A 121 17.82 2.83 12.17
C ARG A 121 18.38 1.44 12.46
N CYS A 122 17.53 0.43 12.70
CA CYS A 122 17.98 -0.96 12.82
C CYS A 122 18.57 -1.52 11.51
N MET A 123 18.31 -0.86 10.39
CA MET A 123 18.86 -1.14 9.06
C MET A 123 19.84 -0.05 8.60
N ASP A 124 20.53 0.59 9.56
CA ASP A 124 21.54 1.63 9.34
C ASP A 124 21.08 2.84 8.51
N ASP A 125 19.77 3.13 8.53
CA ASP A 125 19.11 4.12 7.68
C ASP A 125 19.39 3.94 6.17
N ALA A 126 19.79 2.73 5.75
CA ALA A 126 20.08 2.33 4.37
C ALA A 126 19.34 1.01 4.04
N PRO A 127 17.98 0.99 4.03
CA PRO A 127 17.22 -0.24 3.97
C PRO A 127 17.48 -1.07 2.70
N ALA A 128 17.76 -0.47 1.56
CA ALA A 128 18.07 -1.21 0.34
C ALA A 128 19.42 -1.95 0.44
N ASP A 129 20.43 -1.27 0.97
CA ASP A 129 21.75 -1.90 1.17
C ASP A 129 21.67 -3.00 2.23
N PHE A 130 20.98 -2.73 3.34
CA PHE A 130 20.78 -3.72 4.39
C PHE A 130 20.05 -4.98 3.89
N VAL A 131 18.98 -4.81 3.13
CA VAL A 131 18.25 -5.94 2.53
C VAL A 131 19.17 -6.78 1.65
N ARG A 132 20.03 -6.16 0.83
CA ARG A 132 20.94 -6.87 -0.08
C ARG A 132 22.09 -7.55 0.64
N ASN A 133 22.72 -6.86 1.58
CA ASN A 133 24.07 -7.16 2.03
C ASN A 133 24.19 -7.55 3.51
N ALA A 134 23.12 -7.38 4.33
CA ALA A 134 23.20 -7.66 5.75
C ALA A 134 23.71 -9.10 6.04
N SER A 135 24.73 -9.18 6.88
CA SER A 135 25.28 -10.42 7.39
C SER A 135 24.34 -11.10 8.39
N GLU A 136 24.57 -12.37 8.71
CA GLU A 136 23.80 -13.09 9.73
C GLU A 136 23.87 -12.40 11.12
N LYS A 137 24.98 -11.75 11.44
CA LYS A 137 25.15 -11.00 12.69
C LYS A 137 24.25 -9.75 12.72
N GLU A 138 24.17 -9.02 11.63
CA GLU A 138 23.30 -7.86 11.50
C GLU A 138 21.82 -8.26 11.49
N LEU A 139 21.47 -9.34 10.79
CA LEU A 139 20.13 -9.91 10.84
C LEU A 139 19.74 -10.36 12.27
N ALA A 140 20.68 -10.94 13.03
CA ALA A 140 20.44 -11.32 14.42
C ALA A 140 20.22 -10.10 15.33
N SER A 141 20.85 -8.95 15.06
CA SER A 141 20.66 -7.72 15.82
C SER A 141 19.23 -7.15 15.77
N LEU A 142 18.48 -7.49 14.71
CA LEU A 142 17.07 -7.12 14.56
C LEU A 142 16.18 -7.71 15.66
N SER A 143 16.63 -8.73 16.38
CA SER A 143 15.88 -9.39 17.47
C SER A 143 15.39 -8.43 18.55
N SER A 144 16.07 -7.30 18.74
CA SER A 144 15.69 -6.25 19.69
C SER A 144 14.51 -5.38 19.25
N TYR A 145 14.07 -5.50 17.99
CA TYR A 145 12.94 -4.72 17.46
C TYR A 145 11.60 -5.29 17.95
N ALA A 146 10.70 -4.42 18.32
CA ALA A 146 9.30 -4.78 18.57
C ALA A 146 8.36 -3.59 18.31
N HIS A 147 7.26 -3.87 17.67
CA HIS A 147 6.12 -2.97 17.54
C HIS A 147 4.83 -3.79 17.68
N ARG A 148 4.20 -3.72 18.86
CA ARG A 148 3.00 -4.50 19.20
C ARG A 148 3.26 -6.01 19.01
N THR A 149 2.56 -6.66 18.06
CA THR A 149 2.76 -8.09 17.75
C THR A 149 3.82 -8.35 16.68
N PHE A 150 4.31 -7.31 15.99
CA PHE A 150 5.41 -7.42 15.04
C PHE A 150 6.74 -7.32 15.79
N ASN A 151 7.51 -8.38 15.77
CA ASN A 151 8.75 -8.52 16.52
C ASN A 151 9.99 -8.64 15.64
N GLY A 152 11.18 -8.75 16.24
CA GLY A 152 12.43 -8.82 15.51
C GLY A 152 12.60 -10.07 14.66
N GLY A 153 11.97 -11.19 15.02
CA GLY A 153 11.90 -12.39 14.18
C GLY A 153 11.11 -12.12 12.90
N ASP A 154 9.93 -11.52 13.05
CA ASP A 154 9.11 -11.13 11.89
C ASP A 154 9.88 -10.16 10.99
N LEU A 155 10.58 -9.17 11.59
CA LEU A 155 11.39 -8.20 10.82
C LEU A 155 12.50 -8.89 10.04
N ARG A 156 13.23 -9.84 10.66
CA ARG A 156 14.26 -10.62 9.97
C ARG A 156 13.68 -11.41 8.80
N ASP A 157 12.56 -12.09 9.00
CA ASP A 157 11.91 -12.90 7.96
C ASP A 157 11.45 -12.02 6.79
N PHE A 158 10.95 -10.82 7.08
CA PHE A 158 10.58 -9.84 6.06
C PHE A 158 11.79 -9.32 5.28
N VAL A 159 12.92 -9.04 5.95
CA VAL A 159 14.18 -8.66 5.28
C VAL A 159 14.64 -9.76 4.35
N LEU A 160 14.61 -11.01 4.77
CA LEU A 160 14.98 -12.15 3.93
C LEU A 160 14.04 -12.35 2.74
N ALA A 161 12.74 -12.16 2.94
CA ALA A 161 11.76 -12.20 1.86
C ALA A 161 11.99 -11.06 0.84
N LEU A 162 12.27 -9.84 1.33
CA LEU A 162 12.61 -8.70 0.47
C LEU A 162 13.90 -8.93 -0.32
N ARG A 163 14.93 -9.53 0.29
CA ARG A 163 16.17 -9.93 -0.39
C ARG A 163 15.86 -10.87 -1.55
N ARG A 164 15.05 -11.89 -1.31
CA ARG A 164 14.61 -12.81 -2.36
C ARG A 164 13.84 -12.10 -3.47
N MET A 165 12.95 -11.15 -3.12
CA MET A 165 12.23 -10.34 -4.12
C MET A 165 13.18 -9.49 -4.97
N GLU A 166 14.21 -8.92 -4.34
CA GLU A 166 15.25 -8.16 -5.05
C GLU A 166 16.02 -9.04 -6.02
N GLU A 167 16.46 -10.23 -5.59
CA GLU A 167 17.22 -11.18 -6.41
C GLU A 167 16.41 -11.72 -7.59
N LEU A 168 15.15 -12.06 -7.38
CA LEU A 168 14.32 -12.71 -8.41
C LEU A 168 13.63 -11.71 -9.36
N HIS A 169 13.32 -10.52 -8.88
CA HIS A 169 12.44 -9.58 -9.60
C HIS A 169 13.00 -8.17 -9.72
N GLY A 170 14.16 -7.89 -9.13
CA GLY A 170 14.73 -6.54 -9.08
C GLY A 170 13.97 -5.60 -8.13
N GLY A 171 13.31 -6.18 -7.12
CA GLY A 171 12.61 -5.47 -6.05
C GLY A 171 11.08 -5.51 -6.14
N ILE A 172 10.46 -4.96 -5.10
CA ILE A 172 8.98 -4.95 -4.97
C ILE A 172 8.35 -4.18 -6.13
N GLY A 173 8.84 -2.98 -6.43
CA GLY A 173 8.27 -2.13 -7.48
C GLY A 173 8.29 -2.81 -8.85
N SER A 174 9.44 -3.38 -9.22
CA SER A 174 9.59 -4.13 -10.49
C SER A 174 8.66 -5.35 -10.56
N PHE A 175 8.50 -6.06 -9.43
CA PHE A 175 7.54 -7.16 -9.34
C PHE A 175 6.12 -6.67 -9.65
N PHE A 176 5.65 -5.63 -8.95
CA PHE A 176 4.29 -5.12 -9.14
C PHE A 176 4.06 -4.56 -10.55
N GLU A 177 5.02 -3.83 -11.11
CA GLU A 177 4.96 -3.30 -12.47
C GLU A 177 4.81 -4.42 -13.49
N THR A 178 5.72 -5.40 -13.46
CA THR A 178 5.72 -6.52 -14.43
C THR A 178 4.45 -7.36 -14.34
N ARG A 179 4.00 -7.68 -13.13
CA ARG A 179 2.80 -8.50 -12.92
C ARG A 179 1.52 -7.74 -13.30
N TYR A 180 1.48 -6.44 -13.02
CA TYR A 180 0.34 -5.63 -13.43
C TYR A 180 0.26 -5.48 -14.95
N GLU A 181 1.38 -5.29 -15.63
CA GLU A 181 1.41 -5.25 -17.09
C GLU A 181 0.89 -6.55 -17.72
N ALA A 182 1.25 -7.70 -17.14
CA ALA A 182 0.81 -8.99 -17.62
C ALA A 182 -0.67 -9.30 -17.36
N THR A 183 -1.18 -8.92 -16.18
CA THR A 183 -2.51 -9.35 -15.72
C THR A 183 -3.58 -8.26 -15.85
N ARG A 184 -3.19 -6.98 -15.84
CA ARG A 184 -4.07 -5.80 -15.73
C ARG A 184 -5.07 -5.89 -14.56
N SER A 185 -4.72 -6.66 -13.53
CA SER A 185 -5.57 -6.96 -12.39
C SER A 185 -4.81 -6.82 -11.07
N ILE A 186 -5.11 -5.78 -10.32
CA ILE A 186 -4.53 -5.55 -8.99
C ILE A 186 -4.77 -6.74 -8.03
N PRO A 187 -5.98 -7.31 -7.93
CA PRO A 187 -6.19 -8.49 -7.10
C PRO A 187 -5.33 -9.69 -7.47
N ALA A 188 -5.08 -9.92 -8.77
CA ALA A 188 -4.21 -11.00 -9.25
C ALA A 188 -2.75 -10.75 -8.82
N VAL A 189 -2.25 -9.54 -8.99
CA VAL A 189 -0.89 -9.15 -8.57
C VAL A 189 -0.68 -9.38 -7.08
N PHE A 190 -1.64 -8.97 -6.23
CA PHE A 190 -1.54 -9.21 -4.79
C PHE A 190 -1.62 -10.69 -4.42
N ALA A 191 -2.40 -11.49 -5.15
CA ALA A 191 -2.45 -12.93 -4.94
C ALA A 191 -1.09 -13.60 -5.26
N GLU A 192 -0.42 -13.16 -6.33
CA GLU A 192 0.92 -13.62 -6.68
C GLU A 192 1.97 -13.14 -5.67
N PHE A 193 1.96 -11.86 -5.31
CA PHE A 193 2.85 -11.31 -4.29
C PHE A 193 2.76 -12.10 -2.97
N ARG A 194 1.55 -12.40 -2.53
CA ARG A 194 1.34 -13.18 -1.31
C ARG A 194 1.99 -14.58 -1.39
N ARG A 195 1.95 -15.24 -2.54
CA ARG A 195 2.54 -16.58 -2.71
C ARG A 195 4.06 -16.56 -2.75
N GLU A 196 4.63 -15.50 -3.31
CA GLU A 196 6.07 -15.39 -3.48
C GLU A 196 6.76 -14.80 -2.26
N PHE A 197 6.06 -13.92 -1.53
CA PHE A 197 6.63 -13.25 -0.37
C PHE A 197 6.51 -14.09 0.91
N PHE A 198 5.40 -14.81 1.11
CA PHE A 198 5.10 -15.64 2.28
C PHE A 198 5.07 -17.14 1.96
#